data_9b3d98b6e2faaa1a7006880d93ffc562
#
_entry.id   9b3d98b6e2faaa1a7006880d93ffc562
#
_cell.length_a   1.000
_cell.length_b   1.000
_cell.length_c   1.000
_cell.angle_alpha   90.00
_cell.angle_beta   90.00
_cell.angle_gamma   90.00
#
_symmetry.space_group_name_H-M   'P 1'
#
loop_
_entity.id
_entity.type
_entity.pdbx_description
1 polymer ?
#
loop_
_entity_poly.entity_id
_entity_poly.type
_entity_poly.pdbx_seq_one_letter_code
_entity_poly.pdbx_strand_id
1 'polypeptide(L)'
;MNIRLNEVRKYIENHGEATVETLTELLGCSKMTVWRYLKQLEDEGSIRRVRNGAIATSLAGDTEGLSSQRMHENADAKLSIARAAIPYLVPNTSIFLDAGTTVMSLVRQLPNQHYTIVTSGANIAIELSQRSRSTVSCVGGQISSSTLSLSGPQAEAFLATVNIDTAVLAATGYSAGAGFTVGSYTENSLKRRVIQKADKVILLIDRSKLGRTLPFTFASLSDIDVVICDAPLPEDFVQAARAAGTEVLQVQPAK
;
A
#
# COMPACT_ATOMS: atom_id res chain seq x y z
N MET A 1 -13.11 -5.43 22.74
CA MET A 1 -12.71 -4.23 21.96
C MET A 1 -13.52 -3.05 22.49
N ASN A 2 -12.86 -1.97 22.90
CA ASN A 2 -13.57 -0.85 23.59
C ASN A 2 -14.34 -0.02 22.55
N ILE A 3 -15.67 -0.13 22.53
CA ILE A 3 -16.56 0.54 21.57
C ILE A 3 -16.29 2.06 21.54
N ARG A 4 -16.12 2.69 22.69
CA ARG A 4 -15.84 4.13 22.82
C ARG A 4 -14.49 4.55 22.24
N LEU A 5 -13.47 3.71 22.35
CA LEU A 5 -12.16 3.97 21.74
C LEU A 5 -12.27 4.01 20.20
N ASN A 6 -13.07 3.12 19.63
CA ASN A 6 -13.32 3.07 18.19
C ASN A 6 -14.14 4.27 17.69
N GLU A 7 -15.07 4.77 18.50
CA GLU A 7 -15.83 6.00 18.20
C GLU A 7 -14.92 7.23 18.14
N VAL A 8 -13.99 7.36 19.10
CA VAL A 8 -12.97 8.44 19.10
C VAL A 8 -12.12 8.35 17.82
N ARG A 9 -11.62 7.16 17.50
CA ARG A 9 -10.80 6.94 16.31
C ARG A 9 -11.54 7.37 15.05
N LYS A 10 -12.74 6.83 14.81
CA LYS A 10 -13.56 7.15 13.64
C LYS A 10 -13.91 8.63 13.55
N TYR A 11 -14.19 9.27 14.68
CA TYR A 11 -14.48 10.70 14.68
C TYR A 11 -13.28 11.50 14.18
N ILE A 12 -12.08 11.22 14.73
CA ILE A 12 -10.85 11.93 14.34
C ILE A 12 -10.47 11.61 12.87
N GLU A 13 -10.61 10.36 12.44
CA GLU A 13 -10.36 9.95 11.05
C GLU A 13 -11.27 10.67 10.04
N ASN A 14 -12.57 10.81 10.37
CA ASN A 14 -13.55 11.45 9.48
C ASN A 14 -13.46 12.98 9.44
N HIS A 15 -13.07 13.62 10.55
CA HIS A 15 -13.02 15.09 10.66
C HIS A 15 -11.60 15.65 10.57
N GLY A 16 -10.60 14.77 10.57
CA GLY A 16 -9.19 15.12 10.50
C GLY A 16 -8.59 15.53 11.85
N GLU A 17 -9.37 16.17 12.71
CA GLU A 17 -8.99 16.57 14.07
C GLU A 17 -10.18 16.54 15.02
N ALA A 18 -9.90 16.51 16.31
CA ALA A 18 -10.90 16.70 17.35
C ALA A 18 -10.31 17.36 18.60
N THR A 19 -11.09 18.24 19.23
CA THR A 19 -10.72 18.78 20.55
C THR A 19 -11.18 17.84 21.67
N VAL A 20 -10.52 17.95 22.83
CA VAL A 20 -10.95 17.19 24.03
C VAL A 20 -12.38 17.55 24.42
N GLU A 21 -12.78 18.81 24.26
CA GLU A 21 -14.14 19.28 24.51
C GLU A 21 -15.14 18.54 23.63
N THR A 22 -14.92 18.54 22.31
CA THR A 22 -15.80 17.85 21.33
C THR A 22 -15.93 16.36 21.64
N LEU A 23 -14.82 15.69 21.96
CA LEU A 23 -14.84 14.27 22.30
C LEU A 23 -15.50 13.97 23.65
N THR A 24 -15.39 14.90 24.61
CA THR A 24 -16.07 14.81 25.91
C THR A 24 -17.58 14.87 25.73
N GLU A 25 -18.08 15.78 24.91
CA GLU A 25 -19.49 15.91 24.56
C GLU A 25 -20.01 14.69 23.78
N LEU A 26 -19.26 14.27 22.77
CA LEU A 26 -19.61 13.11 21.93
C LEU A 26 -19.78 11.81 22.75
N LEU A 27 -18.87 11.58 23.71
CA LEU A 27 -18.83 10.34 24.48
C LEU A 27 -19.55 10.41 25.82
N GLY A 28 -19.98 11.59 26.26
CA GLY A 28 -20.57 11.80 27.57
C GLY A 28 -19.66 11.35 28.72
N CYS A 29 -18.35 11.57 28.63
CA CYS A 29 -17.37 11.12 29.63
C CYS A 29 -16.43 12.26 30.05
N SER A 30 -15.62 12.04 31.10
CA SER A 30 -14.70 13.06 31.61
C SER A 30 -13.54 13.34 30.65
N LYS A 31 -12.99 14.57 30.70
CA LYS A 31 -11.76 14.94 29.94
C LYS A 31 -10.60 13.98 30.20
N MET A 32 -10.47 13.48 31.44
CA MET A 32 -9.43 12.50 31.81
C MET A 32 -9.60 11.18 31.04
N THR A 33 -10.86 10.73 30.86
CA THR A 33 -11.18 9.51 30.09
C THR A 33 -10.84 9.71 28.60
N VAL A 34 -11.16 10.88 28.04
CA VAL A 34 -10.80 11.25 26.67
C VAL A 34 -9.27 11.22 26.49
N TRP A 35 -8.52 11.87 27.38
CA TRP A 35 -7.06 11.86 27.34
C TRP A 35 -6.46 10.46 27.39
N ARG A 36 -7.05 9.54 28.15
CA ARG A 36 -6.62 8.14 28.20
C ARG A 36 -6.86 7.44 26.86
N TYR A 37 -8.01 7.69 26.22
CA TYR A 37 -8.28 7.15 24.87
C TYR A 37 -7.34 7.76 23.83
N LEU A 38 -7.11 9.06 23.87
CA LEU A 38 -6.16 9.70 22.95
C LEU A 38 -4.74 9.18 23.15
N LYS A 39 -4.30 8.94 24.40
CA LYS A 39 -3.00 8.33 24.66
C LYS A 39 -2.91 6.93 24.04
N GLN A 40 -3.93 6.10 24.26
CA GLN A 40 -3.95 4.75 23.68
C GLN A 40 -3.92 4.77 22.14
N LEU A 41 -4.69 5.65 21.50
CA LEU A 41 -4.70 5.79 20.04
C LEU A 41 -3.38 6.36 19.50
N GLU A 42 -2.69 7.20 20.25
CA GLU A 42 -1.35 7.68 19.91
C GLU A 42 -0.31 6.56 20.05
N ASP A 43 -0.37 5.76 21.12
CA ASP A 43 0.49 4.58 21.32
C ASP A 43 0.25 3.53 20.21
N GLU A 44 -0.98 3.44 19.68
CA GLU A 44 -1.36 2.63 18.51
C GLU A 44 -0.97 3.29 17.15
N GLY A 45 -0.47 4.54 17.16
CA GLY A 45 -0.06 5.27 15.97
C GLY A 45 -1.21 5.82 15.11
N SER A 46 -2.45 5.75 15.58
CA SER A 46 -3.64 6.16 14.82
C SER A 46 -3.84 7.67 14.78
N ILE A 47 -3.35 8.38 15.79
CA ILE A 47 -3.48 9.83 15.92
C ILE A 47 -2.18 10.43 16.49
N ARG A 48 -2.06 11.76 16.39
CA ARG A 48 -1.07 12.56 17.12
C ARG A 48 -1.78 13.51 18.07
N ARG A 49 -1.44 13.49 19.35
CA ARG A 49 -2.00 14.43 20.33
C ARG A 49 -1.42 15.83 20.11
N VAL A 50 -2.27 16.84 20.24
CA VAL A 50 -1.95 18.26 20.23
C VAL A 50 -2.44 18.91 21.53
N ARG A 51 -2.09 20.19 21.77
CA ARG A 51 -2.32 20.87 23.05
C ARG A 51 -3.76 20.76 23.60
N ASN A 52 -4.78 20.73 22.75
CA ASN A 52 -6.20 20.69 23.15
C ASN A 52 -6.98 19.52 22.57
N GLY A 53 -6.31 18.48 22.03
CA GLY A 53 -7.01 17.38 21.38
C GLY A 53 -6.08 16.45 20.64
N ALA A 54 -6.52 16.00 19.47
CA ALA A 54 -5.73 15.16 18.59
C ALA A 54 -6.05 15.43 17.11
N ILE A 55 -5.09 15.14 16.27
CA ILE A 55 -5.21 15.16 14.82
C ILE A 55 -4.99 13.75 14.28
N ALA A 56 -5.70 13.41 13.21
CA ALA A 56 -5.45 12.17 12.50
C ALA A 56 -4.00 12.13 12.00
N THR A 57 -3.33 11.00 12.13
CA THR A 57 -1.93 10.85 11.66
C THR A 57 -1.83 11.13 10.16
N SER A 58 -2.90 10.88 9.40
CA SER A 58 -3.01 11.21 7.97
C SER A 58 -2.89 12.70 7.65
N LEU A 59 -3.19 13.61 8.61
CA LEU A 59 -3.02 15.06 8.45
C LEU A 59 -1.64 15.57 8.91
N ALA A 60 -0.89 14.75 9.64
CA ALA A 60 0.41 15.15 10.20
C ALA A 60 1.60 15.05 9.22
N GLY A 61 1.33 15.01 7.91
CA GLY A 61 2.36 14.88 6.85
C GLY A 61 2.52 13.48 6.26
N ASP A 62 1.85 12.46 6.80
CA ASP A 62 1.76 11.13 6.20
C ASP A 62 0.46 11.03 5.39
N THR A 63 0.54 11.38 4.11
CA THR A 63 -0.57 11.28 3.14
C THR A 63 -1.03 9.84 2.89
N GLU A 64 -0.33 8.85 3.43
CA GLU A 64 -0.54 7.43 3.13
C GLU A 64 -1.15 6.61 4.28
N GLY A 65 -1.20 7.11 5.52
CA GLY A 65 -1.56 6.31 6.71
C GLY A 65 -0.57 5.19 7.02
N LEU A 66 -0.66 4.58 8.20
CA LEU A 66 0.22 3.49 8.58
C LEU A 66 -0.08 2.19 7.81
N SER A 67 0.94 1.42 7.48
CA SER A 67 0.81 0.13 6.80
C SER A 67 -0.13 -0.83 7.54
N SER A 68 -0.12 -0.81 8.88
CA SER A 68 -1.01 -1.63 9.72
C SER A 68 -2.49 -1.27 9.55
N GLN A 69 -2.84 0.01 9.41
CA GLN A 69 -4.21 0.48 9.17
C GLN A 69 -4.65 0.08 7.76
N ARG A 70 -3.82 0.38 6.76
CA ARG A 70 -4.11 0.04 5.36
C ARG A 70 -4.24 -1.47 5.13
N MET A 71 -3.65 -2.32 5.98
CA MET A 71 -3.79 -3.78 5.87
C MET A 71 -5.25 -4.23 6.03
N HIS A 72 -6.02 -3.57 6.89
CA HIS A 72 -7.42 -3.90 7.18
C HIS A 72 -8.42 -3.20 6.25
N GLU A 73 -8.01 -2.10 5.61
CA GLU A 73 -8.85 -1.41 4.64
C GLU A 73 -9.02 -2.25 3.37
N ASN A 74 -10.26 -2.42 2.91
CA ASN A 74 -10.60 -3.16 1.68
C ASN A 74 -9.95 -4.56 1.62
N ALA A 75 -9.92 -5.30 2.75
CA ALA A 75 -9.22 -6.57 2.86
C ALA A 75 -9.72 -7.61 1.84
N ASP A 76 -11.05 -7.69 1.61
CA ASP A 76 -11.66 -8.64 0.67
C ASP A 76 -11.28 -8.30 -0.79
N ALA A 77 -11.25 -7.01 -1.14
CA ALA A 77 -10.80 -6.57 -2.44
C ALA A 77 -9.33 -6.95 -2.67
N LYS A 78 -8.44 -6.66 -1.71
CA LYS A 78 -7.03 -7.02 -1.78
C LYS A 78 -6.81 -8.53 -1.88
N LEU A 79 -7.63 -9.31 -1.18
CA LEU A 79 -7.58 -10.77 -1.25
C LEU A 79 -7.91 -11.27 -2.65
N SER A 80 -8.96 -10.74 -3.28
CA SER A 80 -9.36 -11.11 -4.64
C SER A 80 -8.35 -10.66 -5.70
N ILE A 81 -7.85 -9.43 -5.58
CA ILE A 81 -6.79 -8.88 -6.44
C ILE A 81 -5.52 -9.76 -6.35
N ALA A 82 -5.12 -10.11 -5.12
CA ALA A 82 -3.97 -10.96 -4.87
C ALA A 82 -4.10 -12.34 -5.52
N ARG A 83 -5.26 -13.01 -5.37
CA ARG A 83 -5.53 -14.31 -6.01
C ARG A 83 -5.42 -14.25 -7.52
N ALA A 84 -5.94 -13.19 -8.12
CA ALA A 84 -5.90 -12.99 -9.56
C ALA A 84 -4.49 -12.73 -10.11
N ALA A 85 -3.56 -12.27 -9.27
CA ALA A 85 -2.17 -12.06 -9.65
C ALA A 85 -1.33 -13.35 -9.68
N ILE A 86 -1.71 -14.39 -8.93
CA ILE A 86 -0.93 -15.63 -8.80
C ILE A 86 -0.62 -16.29 -10.16
N PRO A 87 -1.56 -16.41 -11.13
CA PRO A 87 -1.30 -17.04 -12.41
C PRO A 87 -0.22 -16.35 -13.27
N TYR A 88 0.08 -15.09 -12.98
CA TYR A 88 1.14 -14.35 -13.69
C TYR A 88 2.54 -14.60 -13.12
N LEU A 89 2.66 -15.27 -11.97
CA LEU A 89 3.94 -15.55 -11.33
C LEU A 89 4.45 -16.94 -11.73
N VAL A 90 5.46 -16.96 -12.58
CA VAL A 90 6.04 -18.20 -13.11
C VAL A 90 7.08 -18.76 -12.12
N PRO A 91 6.99 -20.02 -11.72
CA PRO A 91 8.00 -20.65 -10.86
C PRO A 91 9.39 -20.66 -11.50
N ASN A 92 10.43 -20.62 -10.66
CA ASN A 92 11.84 -20.58 -11.03
C ASN A 92 12.26 -19.33 -11.82
N THR A 93 11.50 -18.25 -11.70
CA THR A 93 11.84 -16.92 -12.26
C THR A 93 12.19 -15.92 -11.16
N SER A 94 12.71 -14.78 -11.55
CA SER A 94 13.00 -13.65 -10.68
C SER A 94 11.76 -12.73 -10.55
N ILE A 95 11.33 -12.47 -9.31
CA ILE A 95 10.14 -11.66 -9.05
C ILE A 95 10.51 -10.50 -8.14
N PHE A 96 10.11 -9.30 -8.53
CA PHE A 96 10.13 -8.16 -7.61
C PHE A 96 8.76 -8.00 -6.94
N LEU A 97 8.75 -7.87 -5.61
CA LEU A 97 7.55 -7.62 -4.80
C LEU A 97 7.68 -6.29 -4.06
N ASP A 98 6.77 -5.38 -4.33
CA ASP A 98 6.67 -4.07 -3.69
C ASP A 98 6.19 -4.17 -2.23
N ALA A 99 6.38 -3.12 -1.44
CA ALA A 99 6.02 -3.06 0.00
C ALA A 99 4.51 -2.90 0.29
N GLY A 100 3.65 -2.77 -0.73
CA GLY A 100 2.22 -2.48 -0.58
C GLY A 100 1.41 -3.54 0.17
N THR A 101 0.35 -3.12 0.86
CA THR A 101 -0.53 -4.04 1.61
C THR A 101 -1.30 -5.02 0.71
N THR A 102 -1.58 -4.65 -0.54
CA THR A 102 -2.15 -5.55 -1.54
C THR A 102 -1.14 -6.62 -1.97
N VAL A 103 0.15 -6.24 -2.10
CA VAL A 103 1.25 -7.19 -2.36
C VAL A 103 1.45 -8.11 -1.16
N MET A 104 1.30 -7.64 0.08
CA MET A 104 1.31 -8.50 1.26
C MET A 104 0.17 -9.54 1.21
N SER A 105 -1.01 -9.17 0.73
CA SER A 105 -2.11 -10.12 0.54
C SER A 105 -1.77 -11.19 -0.51
N LEU A 106 -1.02 -10.84 -1.56
CA LEU A 106 -0.49 -11.80 -2.53
C LEU A 106 0.54 -12.74 -1.89
N VAL A 107 1.50 -12.19 -1.16
CA VAL A 107 2.55 -12.97 -0.48
C VAL A 107 1.94 -14.03 0.43
N ARG A 108 0.89 -13.70 1.18
CA ARG A 108 0.19 -14.65 2.07
C ARG A 108 -0.51 -15.81 1.35
N GLN A 109 -0.77 -15.66 0.07
CA GLN A 109 -1.43 -16.66 -0.78
C GLN A 109 -0.49 -17.29 -1.81
N LEU A 110 0.77 -16.84 -1.84
CA LEU A 110 1.76 -17.32 -2.79
C LEU A 110 1.95 -18.84 -2.61
N PRO A 111 1.83 -19.63 -3.69
CA PRO A 111 2.09 -21.07 -3.64
C PRO A 111 3.50 -21.36 -3.14
N ASN A 112 3.67 -22.46 -2.41
CA ASN A 112 4.98 -22.87 -1.89
C ASN A 112 5.86 -23.49 -2.99
N GLN A 113 6.18 -22.67 -3.98
CA GLN A 113 7.05 -22.96 -5.10
C GLN A 113 8.34 -22.16 -4.98
N HIS A 114 9.35 -22.49 -5.78
CA HIS A 114 10.61 -21.76 -5.77
C HIS A 114 10.53 -20.53 -6.69
N TYR A 115 10.94 -19.37 -6.15
CA TYR A 115 11.16 -18.11 -6.87
C TYR A 115 12.45 -17.47 -6.36
N THR A 116 13.08 -16.67 -7.20
CA THR A 116 14.09 -15.71 -6.74
C THR A 116 13.39 -14.38 -6.48
N ILE A 117 13.17 -14.05 -5.21
CA ILE A 117 12.37 -12.87 -4.83
C ILE A 117 13.28 -11.74 -4.40
N VAL A 118 13.07 -10.57 -5.00
CA VAL A 118 13.59 -9.29 -4.54
C VAL A 118 12.42 -8.46 -4.02
N THR A 119 12.55 -7.85 -2.87
CA THR A 119 11.48 -7.01 -2.32
C THR A 119 12.00 -5.71 -1.71
N SER A 120 11.19 -4.66 -1.87
CA SER A 120 11.35 -3.42 -1.13
C SER A 120 10.58 -3.41 0.20
N GLY A 121 9.76 -4.41 0.49
CA GLY A 121 8.98 -4.50 1.72
C GLY A 121 9.70 -5.25 2.84
N ALA A 122 10.08 -4.57 3.92
CA ALA A 122 10.67 -5.22 5.09
C ALA A 122 9.73 -6.25 5.71
N ASN A 123 8.46 -5.93 5.84
CA ASN A 123 7.41 -6.83 6.32
C ASN A 123 7.20 -8.03 5.38
N ILE A 124 7.30 -7.83 4.07
CA ILE A 124 7.19 -8.89 3.05
C ILE A 124 8.36 -9.86 3.16
N ALA A 125 9.58 -9.36 3.35
CA ALA A 125 10.75 -10.20 3.53
C ALA A 125 10.62 -11.08 4.79
N ILE A 126 10.13 -10.52 5.91
CA ILE A 126 9.89 -11.25 7.15
C ILE A 126 8.82 -12.34 6.92
N GLU A 127 7.70 -12.03 6.29
CA GLU A 127 6.64 -12.99 5.99
C GLU A 127 7.13 -14.16 5.14
N LEU A 128 7.89 -13.85 4.08
CA LEU A 128 8.45 -14.87 3.17
C LEU A 128 9.53 -15.74 3.84
N SER A 129 10.36 -15.16 4.71
CA SER A 129 11.43 -15.90 5.38
C SER A 129 10.93 -17.02 6.29
N GLN A 130 9.69 -16.90 6.77
CA GLN A 130 9.10 -17.87 7.70
C GLN A 130 8.47 -19.10 7.01
N ARG A 131 8.16 -19.03 5.71
CA ARG A 131 7.35 -20.07 5.05
C ARG A 131 7.66 -20.33 3.58
N SER A 132 8.55 -19.59 2.95
CA SER A 132 8.83 -19.72 1.53
C SER A 132 10.01 -20.67 1.26
N ARG A 133 9.92 -21.45 0.16
CA ARG A 133 11.07 -22.17 -0.42
C ARG A 133 11.92 -21.27 -1.32
N SER A 134 11.51 -20.02 -1.49
CA SER A 134 12.17 -19.06 -2.38
C SER A 134 13.41 -18.45 -1.75
N THR A 135 14.36 -18.05 -2.58
CA THR A 135 15.43 -17.17 -2.14
C THR A 135 14.89 -15.75 -2.08
N VAL A 136 15.03 -15.09 -0.93
CA VAL A 136 14.48 -13.75 -0.68
C VAL A 136 15.60 -12.77 -0.39
N SER A 137 15.66 -11.69 -1.15
CA SER A 137 16.59 -10.58 -0.98
C SER A 137 15.82 -9.27 -0.79
N CYS A 138 16.25 -8.45 0.19
CA CYS A 138 15.76 -7.09 0.34
C CYS A 138 16.63 -6.11 -0.45
N VAL A 139 16.04 -5.07 -1.02
CA VAL A 139 16.80 -4.03 -1.73
C VAL A 139 17.75 -3.24 -0.83
N GLY A 140 17.54 -3.25 0.50
CA GLY A 140 18.31 -2.45 1.45
C GLY A 140 17.92 -0.98 1.45
N GLY A 141 18.73 -0.14 2.12
CA GLY A 141 18.51 1.30 2.21
C GLY A 141 17.74 1.74 3.45
N GLN A 142 17.04 2.86 3.36
CA GLN A 142 16.25 3.43 4.45
C GLN A 142 14.86 2.82 4.49
N ILE A 143 14.36 2.54 5.69
CA ILE A 143 13.00 2.05 5.90
C ILE A 143 12.05 3.21 6.21
N SER A 144 10.93 3.29 5.51
CA SER A 144 9.82 4.19 5.84
C SER A 144 9.01 3.61 6.98
N SER A 145 8.75 4.39 8.02
CA SER A 145 7.92 3.97 9.18
C SER A 145 6.44 3.78 8.81
N SER A 146 5.92 4.52 7.82
CA SER A 146 4.51 4.45 7.41
C SER A 146 4.23 3.30 6.44
N THR A 147 5.14 3.03 5.49
CA THR A 147 4.92 2.02 4.45
C THR A 147 5.69 0.72 4.67
N LEU A 148 6.69 0.72 5.55
CA LEU A 148 7.69 -0.34 5.72
C LEU A 148 8.48 -0.64 4.42
N SER A 149 8.50 0.34 3.51
CA SER A 149 9.23 0.27 2.26
C SER A 149 10.70 0.66 2.49
N LEU A 150 11.59 -0.12 1.90
CA LEU A 150 13.02 0.13 1.80
C LEU A 150 13.30 0.90 0.52
N SER A 151 14.03 2.00 0.59
CA SER A 151 14.33 2.86 -0.56
C SER A 151 15.62 3.67 -0.36
N GLY A 152 15.97 4.45 -1.36
CA GLY A 152 17.16 5.31 -1.33
C GLY A 152 18.32 4.77 -2.17
N PRO A 153 19.49 5.44 -2.16
CA PRO A 153 20.61 5.14 -3.06
C PRO A 153 21.12 3.70 -2.97
N GLN A 154 21.14 3.10 -1.78
CA GLN A 154 21.56 1.71 -1.60
C GLN A 154 20.60 0.73 -2.28
N ALA A 155 19.28 0.98 -2.17
CA ALA A 155 18.26 0.18 -2.84
C ALA A 155 18.39 0.27 -4.36
N GLU A 156 18.63 1.46 -4.90
CA GLU A 156 18.83 1.67 -6.33
C GLU A 156 20.11 1.01 -6.84
N ALA A 157 21.20 1.10 -6.07
CA ALA A 157 22.47 0.44 -6.40
C ALA A 157 22.30 -1.09 -6.41
N PHE A 158 21.58 -1.66 -5.45
CA PHE A 158 21.27 -3.09 -5.44
C PHE A 158 20.43 -3.50 -6.66
N LEU A 159 19.38 -2.75 -6.98
CA LEU A 159 18.54 -3.02 -8.16
C LEU A 159 19.32 -2.95 -9.48
N ALA A 160 20.38 -2.15 -9.56
CA ALA A 160 21.21 -2.10 -10.76
C ALA A 160 21.84 -3.46 -11.10
N THR A 161 22.04 -4.34 -10.12
CA THR A 161 22.64 -5.67 -10.25
C THR A 161 21.63 -6.80 -10.47
N VAL A 162 20.33 -6.50 -10.43
CA VAL A 162 19.25 -7.50 -10.51
C VAL A 162 18.61 -7.50 -11.88
N ASN A 163 18.25 -8.67 -12.40
CA ASN A 163 17.33 -8.84 -13.52
C ASN A 163 15.97 -9.29 -12.96
N ILE A 164 14.87 -8.76 -13.50
CA ILE A 164 13.52 -8.98 -12.98
C ILE A 164 12.64 -9.48 -14.13
N ASP A 165 12.20 -10.74 -14.05
CA ASP A 165 11.25 -11.29 -15.06
C ASP A 165 9.85 -10.70 -14.82
N THR A 166 9.41 -10.59 -13.56
CA THR A 166 8.09 -10.03 -13.24
C THR A 166 8.17 -9.10 -12.03
N ALA A 167 7.71 -7.86 -12.18
CA ALA A 167 7.51 -6.93 -11.08
C ALA A 167 6.04 -6.85 -10.69
N VAL A 168 5.76 -6.99 -9.38
CA VAL A 168 4.44 -6.76 -8.80
C VAL A 168 4.49 -5.50 -7.96
N LEU A 169 3.85 -4.46 -8.43
CA LEU A 169 3.80 -3.14 -7.81
C LEU A 169 2.41 -2.82 -7.28
N ALA A 170 2.34 -1.86 -6.35
CA ALA A 170 1.11 -1.24 -5.90
C ALA A 170 1.22 0.29 -6.02
N ALA A 171 0.06 0.96 -6.09
CA ALA A 171 -0.02 2.42 -6.09
C ALA A 171 -0.87 2.91 -4.90
N THR A 172 -0.56 4.12 -4.42
CA THR A 172 -1.36 4.78 -3.39
C THR A 172 -2.47 5.64 -4.00
N GLY A 173 -2.33 6.03 -5.27
CA GLY A 173 -3.34 6.73 -6.04
C GLY A 173 -3.14 6.58 -7.53
N TYR A 174 -4.23 6.81 -8.26
CA TYR A 174 -4.27 6.92 -9.72
C TYR A 174 -5.25 8.02 -10.13
N SER A 175 -4.88 8.83 -11.09
CA SER A 175 -5.78 9.71 -11.83
C SER A 175 -5.40 9.76 -13.30
N ALA A 176 -6.37 10.06 -14.17
CA ALA A 176 -6.14 10.11 -15.62
C ALA A 176 -5.07 11.13 -16.01
N GLY A 177 -4.99 12.27 -15.28
CA GLY A 177 -4.02 13.33 -15.56
C GLY A 177 -2.62 13.09 -14.98
N ALA A 178 -2.50 12.29 -13.91
CA ALA A 178 -1.22 12.09 -13.22
C ALA A 178 -0.66 10.66 -13.34
N GLY A 179 -1.46 9.68 -13.76
CA GLY A 179 -1.04 8.28 -13.73
C GLY A 179 -1.02 7.68 -12.32
N PHE A 180 -0.16 6.70 -12.10
CA PHE A 180 0.02 6.02 -10.81
C PHE A 180 0.98 6.78 -9.91
N THR A 181 0.54 7.06 -8.67
CA THR A 181 1.22 7.99 -7.78
C THR A 181 1.50 7.41 -6.39
N VAL A 182 2.54 7.94 -5.75
CA VAL A 182 2.97 7.65 -4.37
C VAL A 182 3.31 8.93 -3.60
N GLY A 183 3.39 8.86 -2.28
CA GLY A 183 3.66 10.02 -1.42
C GLY A 183 5.14 10.35 -1.25
N SER A 184 6.05 9.39 -1.49
CA SER A 184 7.48 9.53 -1.24
C SER A 184 8.28 9.60 -2.54
N TYR A 185 9.23 10.56 -2.62
CA TYR A 185 10.14 10.68 -3.76
C TYR A 185 11.07 9.47 -3.89
N THR A 186 11.60 8.96 -2.79
CA THR A 186 12.52 7.81 -2.81
C THR A 186 11.81 6.52 -3.21
N GLU A 187 10.55 6.34 -2.81
CA GLU A 187 9.70 5.23 -3.28
C GLU A 187 9.38 5.37 -4.77
N ASN A 188 9.07 6.57 -5.22
CA ASN A 188 8.87 6.88 -6.64
C ASN A 188 10.09 6.49 -7.48
N SER A 189 11.29 6.94 -7.09
CA SER A 189 12.54 6.65 -7.79
C SER A 189 12.78 5.14 -7.90
N LEU A 190 12.58 4.42 -6.80
CA LEU A 190 12.74 2.96 -6.76
C LEU A 190 11.77 2.25 -7.71
N LYS A 191 10.46 2.59 -7.68
CA LYS A 191 9.44 1.99 -8.55
C LYS A 191 9.75 2.23 -10.03
N ARG A 192 10.14 3.45 -10.39
CA ARG A 192 10.57 3.76 -11.77
C ARG A 192 11.75 2.90 -12.21
N ARG A 193 12.72 2.69 -11.33
CA ARG A 193 13.88 1.83 -11.61
C ARG A 193 13.44 0.36 -11.77
N VAL A 194 12.52 -0.12 -10.96
CA VAL A 194 11.97 -1.48 -11.08
C VAL A 194 11.27 -1.67 -12.43
N ILE A 195 10.41 -0.73 -12.82
CA ILE A 195 9.69 -0.77 -14.11
C ILE A 195 10.68 -0.84 -15.29
N GLN A 196 11.76 -0.05 -15.25
CA GLN A 196 12.79 -0.05 -16.31
C GLN A 196 13.55 -1.38 -16.44
N LYS A 197 13.55 -2.20 -15.40
CA LYS A 197 14.33 -3.45 -15.34
C LYS A 197 13.48 -4.72 -15.47
N ALA A 198 12.18 -4.61 -15.31
CA ALA A 198 11.28 -5.76 -15.37
C ALA A 198 10.85 -6.04 -16.82
N ASP A 199 10.81 -7.33 -17.18
CA ASP A 199 10.28 -7.76 -18.47
C ASP A 199 8.74 -7.68 -18.50
N LYS A 200 8.11 -7.85 -17.32
CA LYS A 200 6.66 -7.72 -17.12
C LYS A 200 6.34 -6.95 -15.84
N VAL A 201 5.44 -5.98 -15.94
CA VAL A 201 5.00 -5.16 -14.81
C VAL A 201 3.51 -5.37 -14.54
N ILE A 202 3.19 -5.85 -13.33
CA ILE A 202 1.83 -6.07 -12.85
C ILE A 202 1.55 -5.04 -11.75
N LEU A 203 0.49 -4.27 -11.91
CA LEU A 203 0.06 -3.31 -10.90
C LEU A 203 -1.19 -3.79 -10.19
N LEU A 204 -1.12 -3.90 -8.87
CA LEU A 204 -2.22 -4.24 -7.99
C LEU A 204 -2.78 -2.97 -7.35
N ILE A 205 -4.06 -2.67 -7.59
CA ILE A 205 -4.71 -1.47 -7.06
C ILE A 205 -6.16 -1.77 -6.69
N ASP A 206 -6.61 -1.34 -5.52
CA ASP A 206 -8.02 -1.36 -5.20
C ASP A 206 -8.71 -0.06 -5.67
N ARG A 207 -9.98 -0.14 -6.03
CA ARG A 207 -10.75 1.00 -6.62
C ARG A 207 -10.78 2.25 -5.74
N SER A 208 -10.57 2.13 -4.42
CA SER A 208 -10.52 3.30 -3.53
C SER A 208 -9.34 4.24 -3.80
N LYS A 209 -8.37 3.78 -4.59
CA LYS A 209 -7.19 4.55 -4.99
C LYS A 209 -7.40 5.31 -6.31
N LEU A 210 -8.48 5.00 -7.03
CA LEU A 210 -8.83 5.71 -8.26
C LEU A 210 -9.38 7.11 -7.92
N GLY A 211 -9.04 8.10 -8.74
CA GLY A 211 -9.37 9.51 -8.51
C GLY A 211 -8.46 10.21 -7.49
N ARG A 212 -7.47 9.50 -6.90
CA ARG A 212 -6.50 10.09 -5.96
C ARG A 212 -5.19 10.42 -6.68
N THR A 213 -4.63 11.58 -6.36
CA THR A 213 -3.31 12.00 -6.85
C THR A 213 -2.42 12.32 -5.66
N LEU A 214 -1.24 11.72 -5.62
CA LEU A 214 -0.19 12.00 -4.65
C LEU A 214 0.97 12.75 -5.34
N PRO A 215 1.92 13.34 -4.59
CA PRO A 215 2.92 14.25 -5.15
C PRO A 215 3.83 13.67 -6.23
N PHE A 216 4.06 12.35 -6.27
CA PHE A 216 5.05 11.77 -7.17
C PHE A 216 4.44 10.69 -8.06
N THR A 217 4.52 10.89 -9.38
CA THR A 217 4.09 9.93 -10.41
C THR A 217 5.23 8.98 -10.75
N PHE A 218 5.01 7.68 -10.64
CA PHE A 218 6.00 6.67 -10.98
C PHE A 218 5.73 5.92 -12.29
N ALA A 219 4.45 5.90 -12.74
CA ALA A 219 4.06 5.23 -13.98
C ALA A 219 2.81 5.86 -14.60
N SER A 220 2.70 5.73 -15.90
CA SER A 220 1.47 5.86 -16.68
C SER A 220 0.89 4.47 -16.97
N LEU A 221 -0.28 4.39 -17.62
CA LEU A 221 -0.82 3.10 -18.07
C LEU A 221 0.13 2.39 -19.04
N SER A 222 0.76 3.10 -19.96
CA SER A 222 1.69 2.51 -20.94
C SER A 222 2.98 1.91 -20.35
N ASP A 223 3.26 2.16 -19.08
CA ASP A 223 4.40 1.57 -18.36
C ASP A 223 4.03 0.25 -17.66
N ILE A 224 2.77 -0.19 -17.75
CA ILE A 224 2.21 -1.32 -17.01
C ILE A 224 1.61 -2.33 -18.00
N ASP A 225 2.02 -3.59 -17.91
CA ASP A 225 1.47 -4.65 -18.77
C ASP A 225 0.09 -5.11 -18.30
N VAL A 226 -0.10 -5.25 -17.00
CA VAL A 226 -1.34 -5.75 -16.41
C VAL A 226 -1.73 -4.92 -15.19
N VAL A 227 -2.94 -4.38 -15.18
CA VAL A 227 -3.57 -3.79 -13.98
C VAL A 227 -4.63 -4.75 -13.46
N ILE A 228 -4.53 -5.12 -12.18
CA ILE A 228 -5.53 -5.94 -11.49
C ILE A 228 -6.22 -5.08 -10.44
N CYS A 229 -7.53 -4.92 -10.58
CA CYS A 229 -8.35 -4.07 -9.71
C CYS A 229 -9.69 -4.72 -9.38
N ASP A 230 -10.29 -4.35 -8.24
CA ASP A 230 -11.65 -4.77 -7.90
C ASP A 230 -12.69 -3.99 -8.72
N ALA A 231 -13.74 -4.70 -9.13
CA ALA A 231 -14.83 -4.17 -9.96
C ALA A 231 -15.90 -3.41 -9.14
N PRO A 232 -16.70 -2.52 -9.77
CA PRO A 232 -16.56 -2.08 -11.16
C PRO A 232 -15.52 -0.98 -11.34
N LEU A 233 -14.86 -0.97 -12.49
CA LEU A 233 -13.97 0.12 -12.88
C LEU A 233 -14.71 1.16 -13.73
N PRO A 234 -14.34 2.45 -13.64
CA PRO A 234 -14.83 3.49 -14.53
C PRO A 234 -14.51 3.17 -16.00
N GLU A 235 -15.46 3.42 -16.91
CA GLU A 235 -15.31 3.10 -18.32
C GLU A 235 -14.15 3.87 -18.97
N ASP A 236 -13.95 5.12 -18.60
CA ASP A 236 -12.84 5.96 -19.08
C ASP A 236 -11.47 5.37 -18.69
N PHE A 237 -11.35 4.76 -17.51
CA PHE A 237 -10.15 4.05 -17.11
C PHE A 237 -9.88 2.83 -18.01
N VAL A 238 -10.93 2.02 -18.26
CA VAL A 238 -10.81 0.80 -19.08
C VAL A 238 -10.44 1.15 -20.52
N GLN A 239 -11.04 2.21 -21.08
CA GLN A 239 -10.72 2.69 -22.42
C GLN A 239 -9.29 3.24 -22.52
N ALA A 240 -8.86 4.03 -21.52
CA ALA A 240 -7.49 4.55 -21.47
C ALA A 240 -6.45 3.42 -21.37
N ALA A 241 -6.70 2.40 -20.55
CA ALA A 241 -5.82 1.24 -20.41
C ALA A 241 -5.72 0.46 -21.74
N ARG A 242 -6.86 0.22 -22.40
CA ARG A 242 -6.88 -0.44 -23.70
C ARG A 242 -6.10 0.35 -24.75
N ALA A 243 -6.25 1.67 -24.79
CA ALA A 243 -5.52 2.54 -25.70
C ALA A 243 -4.01 2.54 -25.43
N ALA A 244 -3.60 2.35 -24.19
CA ALA A 244 -2.20 2.23 -23.77
C ALA A 244 -1.59 0.84 -24.03
N GLY A 245 -2.40 -0.17 -24.40
CA GLY A 245 -1.97 -1.55 -24.55
C GLY A 245 -1.90 -2.33 -23.24
N THR A 246 -2.43 -1.79 -22.14
CA THR A 246 -2.44 -2.40 -20.83
C THR A 246 -3.60 -3.38 -20.68
N GLU A 247 -3.32 -4.61 -20.28
CA GLU A 247 -4.34 -5.57 -19.88
C GLU A 247 -5.02 -5.12 -18.58
N VAL A 248 -6.35 -5.17 -18.50
CA VAL A 248 -7.10 -4.85 -17.27
C VAL A 248 -7.89 -6.07 -16.83
N LEU A 249 -7.54 -6.59 -15.65
CA LEU A 249 -8.28 -7.67 -15.01
C LEU A 249 -9.14 -7.12 -13.86
N GLN A 250 -10.45 -7.17 -14.05
CA GLN A 250 -11.42 -6.79 -13.02
C GLN A 250 -11.85 -8.00 -12.20
N VAL A 251 -11.72 -7.93 -10.88
CA VAL A 251 -12.11 -9.00 -9.98
C VAL A 251 -13.26 -8.58 -9.06
N GLN A 252 -14.15 -9.52 -8.71
CA GLN A 252 -15.16 -9.26 -7.69
C GLN A 252 -14.54 -9.44 -6.31
N PRO A 253 -14.80 -8.52 -5.34
CA PRO A 253 -14.39 -8.74 -3.96
C PRO A 253 -14.93 -10.07 -3.44
N ALA A 254 -14.12 -10.79 -2.67
CA ALA A 254 -14.56 -12.02 -2.00
C ALA A 254 -15.74 -11.69 -1.06
N LYS A 255 -16.75 -12.57 -1.07
CA LYS A 255 -17.89 -12.47 -0.14
C LYS A 255 -17.52 -13.00 1.23
#